data_e3c3d97bde2c1d6bbf4bb5fb5db21d5c
#
_entry.id   e3c3d97bde2c1d6bbf4bb5fb5db21d5c
#
_cell.length_a   1.000
_cell.length_b   1.000
_cell.length_c   1.000
_cell.angle_alpha   90.00
_cell.angle_beta   90.00
_cell.angle_gamma   90.00
#
_symmetry.space_group_name_H-M   'P 1'
#
loop_
_entity.id
_entity.type
_entity.pdbx_description
1 polymer ?
#
loop_
_entity_poly.entity_id
_entity_poly.type
_entity_poly.pdbx_seq_one_letter_code
_entity_poly.pdbx_strand_id
1 'polypeptide(L)'
;MFNPRREPAADPEDRDDLYGTGETFGLVMQRYSRRQVLKAGVVLSAVAVIGAACSSTEEDKPLEERGRPEGDDDGRLRFVPVPSSTADVLIVPAGYTSAVLIGWGDPLREADGAKDPLSLTPEEQERRFGYNNDFVAFLPMPGRDPDRGLLWVNHEYSEGAIMFPGYDAKNPTGDQVRIELAAHGGTVVQVRRQSDGRWIYEKGGSLNRRITATTPIAISGPAAGHRLLKTRDDPSGTRVLGMLNNCGGGTTPWGTVLTAEENFNQYFANQEAVTDPVLKTSHRRYGVPAKETERLWERFDPRFDLAQEPNEAHRFGWIVEIDPFDAGFTPVKRTALGRFKHEAATVVLSKDNRAVVYTGDDERFDYVYKFVSDGRYDAGDRRRNLSLLDAGTLHVARFDDNGAGEWIPVRHGDPRLGDGFDSQAEVLIRVREAADRLGATKMDRPEDIETNPATGS
;
A
#
# COMPACT_ATOMS: atom_id res chain seq x y z
N MET A 1 -4.44 -32.42 -27.01
CA MET A 1 -5.84 -32.11 -26.65
C MET A 1 -5.82 -31.38 -25.32
N PHE A 2 -5.81 -30.06 -25.36
CA PHE A 2 -5.89 -29.21 -24.18
C PHE A 2 -7.36 -29.13 -23.75
N ASN A 3 -7.63 -29.46 -22.47
CA ASN A 3 -8.96 -29.33 -21.88
C ASN A 3 -9.12 -27.90 -21.30
N PRO A 4 -9.99 -27.03 -21.82
CA PRO A 4 -10.06 -25.61 -21.46
C PRO A 4 -11.05 -25.31 -20.34
N ARG A 5 -11.25 -26.21 -19.38
CA ARG A 5 -12.17 -25.97 -18.26
C ARG A 5 -11.53 -26.39 -16.93
N ARG A 6 -10.66 -25.52 -16.39
CA ARG A 6 -10.51 -25.30 -14.96
C ARG A 6 -10.54 -23.81 -14.76
N GLU A 7 -11.62 -23.32 -14.16
CA GLU A 7 -11.61 -22.02 -13.50
C GLU A 7 -10.48 -22.02 -12.49
N PRO A 8 -9.69 -20.93 -12.38
CA PRO A 8 -8.72 -20.82 -11.30
C PRO A 8 -9.51 -21.00 -9.98
N ALA A 9 -9.07 -21.92 -9.16
CA ALA A 9 -9.58 -22.04 -7.80
C ALA A 9 -9.32 -20.69 -7.10
N ALA A 10 -10.32 -20.16 -6.41
CA ALA A 10 -10.16 -19.00 -5.55
C ALA A 10 -8.97 -19.23 -4.61
N ASP A 11 -8.19 -18.18 -4.38
CA ASP A 11 -7.04 -18.23 -3.49
C ASP A 11 -7.47 -18.82 -2.14
N PRO A 12 -6.74 -19.78 -1.56
CA PRO A 12 -7.05 -20.28 -0.22
C PRO A 12 -7.04 -19.19 0.86
N GLU A 13 -6.34 -18.06 0.63
CA GLU A 13 -6.33 -16.91 1.53
C GLU A 13 -7.61 -16.06 1.43
N ASP A 14 -8.37 -16.15 0.35
CA ASP A 14 -9.70 -15.54 0.18
C ASP A 14 -10.83 -16.37 0.83
N ARG A 15 -10.51 -17.42 1.59
CA ARG A 15 -11.50 -18.23 2.28
C ARG A 15 -11.59 -17.85 3.75
N ASP A 16 -12.77 -17.45 4.18
CA ASP A 16 -13.18 -17.23 5.58
C ASP A 16 -12.87 -18.39 6.55
N ASP A 17 -12.48 -19.55 6.03
CA ASP A 17 -12.25 -20.79 6.79
C ASP A 17 -10.80 -21.00 7.25
N LEU A 18 -9.85 -20.09 6.94
CA LEU A 18 -8.48 -20.10 7.50
C LEU A 18 -8.39 -19.52 8.92
N TYR A 19 -9.36 -18.73 9.32
CA TYR A 19 -9.51 -18.28 10.69
C TYR A 19 -10.39 -19.31 11.42
N GLY A 20 -9.76 -20.12 12.29
CA GLY A 20 -10.46 -21.14 13.07
C GLY A 20 -11.74 -20.59 13.73
N THR A 21 -12.59 -21.47 14.25
CA THR A 21 -13.92 -21.23 14.86
C THR A 21 -13.95 -20.23 16.05
N GLY A 22 -12.94 -19.37 16.19
CA GLY A 22 -12.87 -18.25 17.12
C GLY A 22 -13.68 -17.05 16.65
N GLU A 23 -14.12 -16.22 17.58
CA GLU A 23 -14.77 -14.94 17.25
C GLU A 23 -13.83 -14.10 16.39
N THR A 24 -14.30 -13.60 15.25
CA THR A 24 -13.52 -12.70 14.40
C THR A 24 -13.23 -11.39 15.13
N PHE A 25 -12.11 -10.73 14.79
CA PHE A 25 -11.77 -9.42 15.36
C PHE A 25 -12.92 -8.42 15.24
N GLY A 26 -13.70 -8.49 14.16
CA GLY A 26 -14.91 -7.68 13.98
C GLY A 26 -15.99 -7.93 15.05
N LEU A 27 -16.18 -9.18 15.47
CA LEU A 27 -17.11 -9.51 16.58
C LEU A 27 -16.58 -9.03 17.92
N VAL A 28 -15.27 -9.08 18.13
CA VAL A 28 -14.61 -8.54 19.34
C VAL A 28 -14.75 -7.03 19.37
N MET A 29 -14.50 -6.33 18.27
CA MET A 29 -14.64 -4.86 18.19
C MET A 29 -16.08 -4.38 18.35
N GLN A 30 -17.09 -5.17 17.93
CA GLN A 30 -18.51 -4.85 18.21
C GLN A 30 -18.87 -4.85 19.71
N ARG A 31 -18.11 -5.56 20.55
CA ARG A 31 -18.36 -5.63 22.02
C ARG A 31 -17.65 -4.54 22.81
N TYR A 32 -16.62 -3.92 22.26
CA TYR A 32 -15.77 -2.97 22.99
C TYR A 32 -15.73 -1.62 22.30
N SER A 33 -16.14 -0.58 23.00
CA SER A 33 -15.87 0.79 22.52
C SER A 33 -14.37 1.07 22.61
N ARG A 34 -13.84 1.93 21.70
CA ARG A 34 -12.45 2.40 21.71
C ARG A 34 -11.94 2.78 23.11
N ARG A 35 -12.80 3.38 23.93
CA ARG A 35 -12.50 3.72 25.33
C ARG A 35 -12.31 2.50 26.23
N GLN A 36 -12.99 1.40 25.95
CA GLN A 36 -12.88 0.16 26.75
C GLN A 36 -11.62 -0.61 26.35
N VAL A 37 -11.26 -0.65 25.06
CA VAL A 37 -10.02 -1.26 24.58
C VAL A 37 -8.80 -0.51 25.13
N LEU A 38 -8.80 0.82 25.10
CA LEU A 38 -7.73 1.63 25.69
C LEU A 38 -7.66 1.50 27.23
N LYS A 39 -8.80 1.36 27.92
CA LYS A 39 -8.82 1.10 29.36
C LYS A 39 -8.36 -0.33 29.69
N ALA A 40 -8.71 -1.32 28.89
CA ALA A 40 -8.24 -2.70 29.06
C ALA A 40 -6.72 -2.80 28.86
N GLY A 41 -6.15 -2.10 27.87
CA GLY A 41 -4.69 -2.04 27.69
C GLY A 41 -3.94 -1.44 28.86
N VAL A 42 -4.53 -0.45 29.55
CA VAL A 42 -3.93 0.15 30.77
C VAL A 42 -4.12 -0.74 32.01
N VAL A 43 -5.21 -1.50 32.07
CA VAL A 43 -5.49 -2.39 33.21
C VAL A 43 -4.71 -3.72 33.09
N LEU A 44 -4.48 -4.23 31.88
CA LEU A 44 -3.72 -5.45 31.66
C LEU A 44 -2.22 -5.30 31.99
N SER A 45 -1.65 -4.11 31.82
CA SER A 45 -0.30 -3.85 32.32
C SER A 45 -0.20 -3.84 33.86
N ALA A 46 -1.33 -3.66 34.58
CA ALA A 46 -1.38 -3.73 36.04
C ALA A 46 -1.77 -5.11 36.59
N VAL A 47 -2.46 -5.95 35.80
CA VAL A 47 -2.98 -7.26 36.24
C VAL A 47 -1.98 -8.40 35.95
N ALA A 48 -1.02 -8.23 35.03
CA ALA A 48 0.05 -9.21 34.79
C ALA A 48 0.99 -9.44 35.99
N VAL A 49 0.85 -8.63 37.05
CA VAL A 49 1.67 -8.71 38.29
C VAL A 49 1.04 -9.58 39.38
N ILE A 50 -0.24 -10.01 39.26
CA ILE A 50 -0.95 -10.65 40.40
C ILE A 50 -1.29 -12.15 40.17
N GLY A 51 -0.87 -12.76 39.08
CA GLY A 51 -1.32 -14.10 38.68
C GLY A 51 -0.31 -15.25 38.73
N ALA A 52 0.75 -15.20 39.54
CA ALA A 52 1.70 -16.31 39.64
C ALA A 52 2.16 -16.56 41.06
N ALA A 53 1.31 -17.24 41.84
CA ALA A 53 1.73 -17.91 43.05
C ALA A 53 1.14 -19.33 43.03
N CYS A 54 1.93 -20.32 42.63
CA CYS A 54 2.02 -21.72 43.08
C CYS A 54 2.58 -22.60 41.96
N SER A 55 3.82 -22.88 42.03
CA SER A 55 4.52 -24.17 42.04
C SER A 55 5.95 -24.04 41.55
N SER A 56 6.88 -24.62 42.30
CA SER A 56 8.31 -24.47 42.17
C SER A 56 8.93 -25.51 41.23
N THR A 57 9.39 -25.04 40.08
CA THR A 57 10.54 -25.63 39.36
C THR A 57 11.31 -24.46 38.72
N GLU A 58 12.62 -24.61 38.51
CA GLU A 58 13.52 -23.54 38.03
C GLU A 58 13.13 -22.91 36.66
N GLU A 59 12.08 -23.42 36.05
CA GLU A 59 11.53 -22.90 34.76
C GLU A 59 10.50 -21.79 34.94
N ASP A 60 9.99 -21.54 36.14
CA ASP A 60 8.86 -20.63 36.45
C ASP A 60 9.27 -19.24 37.00
N LYS A 61 10.49 -18.80 36.78
CA LYS A 61 10.85 -17.42 37.13
C LYS A 61 10.17 -16.44 36.16
N PRO A 62 9.58 -15.33 36.68
CA PRO A 62 9.04 -14.25 35.86
C PRO A 62 10.10 -13.75 34.87
N LEU A 63 9.69 -13.41 33.65
CA LEU A 63 10.57 -12.88 32.59
C LEU A 63 11.39 -11.63 33.08
N GLU A 64 10.91 -10.90 34.08
CA GLU A 64 11.61 -9.77 34.68
C GLU A 64 12.88 -10.18 35.49
N GLU A 65 12.96 -11.43 35.98
CA GLU A 65 14.13 -11.93 36.71
C GLU A 65 15.14 -12.69 35.81
N ARG A 66 14.83 -12.94 34.56
CA ARG A 66 15.83 -13.42 33.61
C ARG A 66 16.72 -12.24 33.26
N GLY A 67 17.82 -12.13 33.98
CA GLY A 67 18.74 -11.01 33.98
C GLY A 67 19.01 -10.46 32.58
N ARG A 68 19.06 -9.14 32.49
CA ARG A 68 19.61 -8.39 31.35
C ARG A 68 20.91 -9.08 30.93
N PRO A 69 21.10 -9.48 29.67
CA PRO A 69 22.38 -10.01 29.25
C PRO A 69 23.45 -8.96 29.53
N GLU A 70 24.32 -9.19 30.50
CA GLU A 70 25.57 -8.47 30.65
C GLU A 70 26.41 -8.82 29.42
N GLY A 71 26.53 -7.92 28.48
CA GLY A 71 27.33 -8.11 27.31
C GLY A 71 27.66 -6.79 26.66
N ASP A 72 28.87 -6.69 26.16
CA ASP A 72 29.45 -5.55 25.48
C ASP A 72 28.43 -4.79 24.62
N ASP A 73 28.41 -3.48 24.74
CA ASP A 73 27.64 -2.56 23.89
C ASP A 73 28.24 -2.56 22.47
N ASP A 74 27.95 -3.63 21.71
CA ASP A 74 28.36 -3.78 20.32
C ASP A 74 27.38 -3.08 19.35
N GLY A 75 26.47 -2.24 19.88
CA GLY A 75 25.49 -1.48 19.11
C GLY A 75 24.38 -2.34 18.52
N ARG A 76 24.27 -3.63 18.84
CA ARG A 76 23.23 -4.51 18.34
C ARG A 76 22.00 -4.47 19.24
N LEU A 77 20.83 -4.38 18.61
CA LEU A 77 19.56 -4.61 19.30
C LEU A 77 19.51 -6.06 19.77
N ARG A 78 19.38 -6.28 21.08
CA ARG A 78 19.26 -7.61 21.69
C ARG A 78 17.92 -7.72 22.38
N PHE A 79 17.20 -8.79 22.13
CA PHE A 79 15.96 -9.08 22.82
C PHE A 79 15.74 -10.60 22.90
N VAL A 80 14.97 -11.04 23.91
CA VAL A 80 14.47 -12.42 23.97
C VAL A 80 13.24 -12.47 23.06
N PRO A 81 13.17 -13.40 22.09
CA PRO A 81 12.02 -13.53 21.23
C PRO A 81 10.71 -13.73 22.02
N VAL A 82 9.66 -13.06 21.58
CA VAL A 82 8.32 -13.29 22.12
C VAL A 82 7.82 -14.64 21.64
N PRO A 83 7.35 -15.54 22.53
CA PRO A 83 6.79 -16.82 22.11
C PRO A 83 5.47 -16.62 21.37
N SER A 84 5.11 -17.58 20.51
CA SER A 84 3.79 -17.61 19.87
C SER A 84 2.67 -17.59 20.92
N SER A 85 1.64 -16.81 20.67
CA SER A 85 0.52 -16.61 21.60
C SER A 85 -0.81 -16.56 20.84
N THR A 86 -1.88 -17.05 21.47
CA THR A 86 -3.28 -16.87 21.02
C THR A 86 -4.00 -15.76 21.78
N ALA A 87 -3.28 -15.01 22.64
CA ALA A 87 -3.85 -13.90 23.37
C ALA A 87 -4.14 -12.72 22.43
N ASP A 88 -5.32 -12.13 22.54
CA ASP A 88 -5.73 -10.93 21.78
C ASP A 88 -5.13 -9.66 22.41
N VAL A 89 -3.81 -9.58 22.40
CA VAL A 89 -3.04 -8.45 22.95
C VAL A 89 -1.73 -8.26 22.17
N LEU A 90 -1.26 -7.04 22.08
CA LEU A 90 0.08 -6.75 21.58
C LEU A 90 1.12 -7.08 22.67
N ILE A 91 1.96 -8.07 22.41
CA ILE A 91 3.05 -8.48 23.29
C ILE A 91 4.38 -8.02 22.68
N VAL A 92 5.19 -7.33 23.46
CA VAL A 92 6.53 -6.89 23.06
C VAL A 92 7.60 -7.56 23.93
N PRO A 93 8.85 -7.73 23.45
CA PRO A 93 9.94 -8.29 24.22
C PRO A 93 10.23 -7.51 25.51
N ALA A 94 10.79 -8.17 26.51
CA ALA A 94 11.23 -7.50 27.73
C ALA A 94 12.22 -6.36 27.43
N GLY A 95 12.01 -5.21 28.06
CA GLY A 95 12.77 -3.99 27.80
C GLY A 95 12.23 -3.11 26.68
N TYR A 96 11.17 -3.54 25.99
CA TYR A 96 10.43 -2.73 25.02
C TYR A 96 9.08 -2.33 25.55
N THR A 97 8.57 -1.20 25.06
CA THR A 97 7.20 -0.71 25.33
C THR A 97 6.54 -0.35 24.02
N SER A 98 5.22 -0.46 23.95
CA SER A 98 4.42 -0.05 22.81
C SER A 98 3.39 0.99 23.20
N ALA A 99 3.09 1.92 22.30
CA ALA A 99 2.02 2.89 22.47
C ALA A 99 1.39 3.21 21.11
N VAL A 100 0.07 3.39 21.08
CA VAL A 100 -0.62 3.87 19.88
C VAL A 100 -0.25 5.33 19.66
N LEU A 101 0.32 5.63 18.49
CA LEU A 101 0.68 6.99 18.09
C LEU A 101 -0.54 7.73 17.51
N ILE A 102 -1.20 7.11 16.55
CA ILE A 102 -2.37 7.64 15.85
C ILE A 102 -3.22 6.46 15.35
N GLY A 103 -4.52 6.63 15.29
CA GLY A 103 -5.44 5.59 14.85
C GLY A 103 -6.51 6.12 13.89
N TRP A 104 -7.19 5.19 13.20
CA TRP A 104 -8.30 5.52 12.31
C TRP A 104 -9.29 6.49 12.95
N GLY A 105 -9.66 7.54 12.21
CA GLY A 105 -10.58 8.58 12.64
C GLY A 105 -9.98 9.63 13.57
N ASP A 106 -8.68 9.55 13.92
CA ASP A 106 -8.02 10.61 14.68
C ASP A 106 -7.92 11.90 13.86
N PRO A 107 -8.14 13.07 14.47
CA PRO A 107 -8.12 14.35 13.77
C PRO A 107 -6.70 14.77 13.44
N LEU A 108 -6.48 15.24 12.21
CA LEU A 108 -5.20 15.84 11.78
C LEU A 108 -5.10 17.33 12.12
N ARG A 109 -6.22 17.98 12.41
CA ARG A 109 -6.34 19.41 12.75
C ARG A 109 -6.95 19.59 14.12
N GLU A 110 -6.53 20.59 14.86
CA GLU A 110 -7.09 20.92 16.20
C GLU A 110 -8.60 21.17 16.13
N ALA A 111 -9.08 21.83 15.07
CA ALA A 111 -10.49 22.19 14.91
C ALA A 111 -11.43 20.98 14.73
N ASP A 112 -10.90 19.83 14.32
CA ASP A 112 -11.74 18.65 14.03
C ASP A 112 -12.14 17.86 15.30
N GLY A 113 -11.51 18.11 16.45
CA GLY A 113 -11.84 17.46 17.73
C GLY A 113 -11.75 15.93 17.72
N ALA A 114 -11.88 15.30 18.86
CA ALA A 114 -11.98 13.84 18.95
C ALA A 114 -13.42 13.38 18.68
N LYS A 115 -13.57 12.30 17.91
CA LYS A 115 -14.87 11.71 17.56
C LYS A 115 -14.74 10.19 17.46
N ASP A 116 -15.82 9.48 17.75
CA ASP A 116 -15.89 8.04 17.52
C ASP A 116 -15.80 7.74 16.02
N PRO A 117 -14.82 6.97 15.54
CA PRO A 117 -14.66 6.64 14.14
C PRO A 117 -15.89 5.92 13.55
N LEU A 118 -16.66 5.19 14.35
CA LEU A 118 -17.88 4.52 13.90
C LEU A 118 -19.06 5.48 13.62
N SER A 119 -18.89 6.77 13.89
CA SER A 119 -19.94 7.80 13.70
C SER A 119 -19.52 8.94 12.78
N LEU A 120 -18.46 8.76 11.99
CA LEU A 120 -17.95 9.77 11.07
C LEU A 120 -18.88 9.95 9.87
N THR A 121 -18.97 11.19 9.37
CA THR A 121 -19.52 11.48 8.05
C THR A 121 -18.43 11.35 6.97
N PRO A 122 -18.78 11.26 5.68
CA PRO A 122 -17.79 11.25 4.60
C PRO A 122 -16.82 12.45 4.66
N GLU A 123 -17.35 13.66 4.87
CA GLU A 123 -16.57 14.90 4.91
C GLU A 123 -15.64 14.96 6.14
N GLU A 124 -16.02 14.31 7.23
CA GLU A 124 -15.17 14.18 8.42
C GLU A 124 -14.04 13.19 8.17
N GLN A 125 -14.32 12.05 7.55
CA GLN A 125 -13.30 11.03 7.24
C GLN A 125 -12.25 11.58 6.27
N GLU A 126 -12.63 12.41 5.30
CA GLU A 126 -11.70 13.07 4.35
C GLU A 126 -10.57 13.87 5.06
N ARG A 127 -10.80 14.32 6.29
CA ARG A 127 -9.86 15.16 7.06
C ARG A 127 -9.19 14.43 8.21
N ARG A 128 -9.50 13.15 8.40
CA ARG A 128 -9.03 12.33 9.53
C ARG A 128 -8.12 11.22 9.06
N PHE A 129 -7.35 10.68 9.96
CA PHE A 129 -6.48 9.53 9.69
C PHE A 129 -7.28 8.38 9.12
N GLY A 130 -6.73 7.69 8.12
CA GLY A 130 -7.43 6.65 7.36
C GLY A 130 -7.50 5.31 8.08
N TYR A 131 -8.11 4.34 7.38
CA TYR A 131 -8.33 3.00 7.88
C TYR A 131 -7.26 2.04 7.34
N ASN A 132 -7.00 0.93 8.02
CA ASN A 132 -6.12 -0.14 7.61
C ASN A 132 -4.72 0.33 7.18
N ASN A 133 -3.85 0.54 8.15
CA ASN A 133 -2.50 1.01 7.91
C ASN A 133 -1.64 -0.12 7.35
N ASP A 134 -0.92 0.19 6.27
CA ASP A 134 0.09 -0.67 5.69
C ASP A 134 1.46 0.02 5.74
N PHE A 135 2.08 0.30 4.62
CA PHE A 135 3.41 0.91 4.57
C PHE A 135 3.53 2.18 5.41
N VAL A 136 4.54 2.21 6.29
CA VAL A 136 4.86 3.36 7.15
C VAL A 136 6.29 3.79 6.87
N ALA A 137 6.48 5.06 6.49
CA ALA A 137 7.79 5.66 6.32
C ALA A 137 8.00 6.84 7.26
N PHE A 138 9.14 6.86 7.96
CA PHE A 138 9.59 8.03 8.72
C PHE A 138 10.59 8.84 7.89
N LEU A 139 10.32 10.12 7.72
CA LEU A 139 11.17 11.06 7.01
C LEU A 139 11.62 12.17 7.98
N PRO A 140 12.92 12.21 8.34
CA PRO A 140 13.44 13.26 9.22
C PRO A 140 13.17 14.65 8.64
N MET A 141 12.80 15.62 9.50
CA MET A 141 12.70 17.00 9.05
C MET A 141 14.06 17.52 8.55
N PRO A 142 14.09 18.33 7.47
CA PRO A 142 15.32 18.97 7.04
C PRO A 142 15.96 19.78 8.18
N GLY A 143 17.25 19.54 8.44
CA GLY A 143 17.97 20.16 9.56
C GLY A 143 18.63 19.12 10.46
N ARG A 144 18.96 19.51 11.69
CA ARG A 144 19.64 18.61 12.65
C ARG A 144 18.77 18.22 13.85
N ASP A 145 17.47 18.31 13.73
CA ASP A 145 16.56 17.89 14.81
C ASP A 145 16.12 16.44 14.60
N PRO A 146 16.75 15.45 15.27
CA PRO A 146 16.41 14.04 15.13
C PRO A 146 15.08 13.68 15.80
N ASP A 147 14.55 14.60 16.61
CA ASP A 147 13.32 14.40 17.37
C ASP A 147 12.07 14.90 16.63
N ARG A 148 12.19 15.29 15.35
CA ARG A 148 11.08 15.72 14.50
C ARG A 148 11.14 15.09 13.13
N GLY A 149 9.98 14.73 12.60
CA GLY A 149 9.85 14.14 11.27
C GLY A 149 8.43 14.14 10.76
N LEU A 150 8.29 13.57 9.59
CA LEU A 150 7.01 13.22 9.00
C LEU A 150 6.85 11.71 9.01
N LEU A 151 5.66 11.22 9.29
CA LEU A 151 5.24 9.89 8.92
C LEU A 151 4.40 9.99 7.64
N TRP A 152 4.71 9.17 6.69
CA TRP A 152 3.79 8.73 5.67
C TRP A 152 3.18 7.40 6.11
N VAL A 153 1.87 7.24 5.95
CA VAL A 153 1.18 5.99 6.25
C VAL A 153 0.20 5.69 5.13
N ASN A 154 0.32 4.53 4.51
CA ASN A 154 -0.66 4.01 3.57
C ASN A 154 -1.94 3.58 4.30
N HIS A 155 -3.09 3.68 3.60
CA HIS A 155 -4.39 3.20 4.02
C HIS A 155 -4.94 2.34 2.90
N GLU A 156 -4.77 1.04 3.02
CA GLU A 156 -4.86 0.09 1.92
C GLU A 156 -6.30 -0.17 1.47
N TYR A 157 -7.10 -0.83 2.28
CA TYR A 157 -8.50 -1.15 1.96
C TYR A 157 -9.44 -0.86 3.14
N SER A 158 -10.74 -1.02 2.93
CA SER A 158 -11.78 -0.85 3.95
C SER A 158 -12.47 -2.17 4.25
N GLU A 159 -12.95 -2.30 5.51
CA GLU A 159 -13.76 -3.44 5.95
C GLU A 159 -15.06 -2.93 6.55
N GLY A 160 -16.13 -2.93 5.73
CA GLY A 160 -17.42 -2.36 6.10
C GLY A 160 -18.04 -2.96 7.35
N ALA A 161 -17.83 -4.27 7.59
CA ALA A 161 -18.35 -4.95 8.78
C ALA A 161 -17.71 -4.44 10.08
N ILE A 162 -16.48 -3.95 10.03
CA ILE A 162 -15.77 -3.35 11.17
C ILE A 162 -16.06 -1.86 11.27
N MET A 163 -16.13 -1.16 10.14
CA MET A 163 -16.29 0.30 10.08
C MET A 163 -17.70 0.77 10.44
N PHE A 164 -18.73 -0.05 10.16
CA PHE A 164 -20.12 0.39 10.27
C PHE A 164 -20.97 -0.54 11.14
N PRO A 165 -21.48 -0.08 12.28
CA PRO A 165 -22.41 -0.87 13.07
C PRO A 165 -23.66 -1.30 12.25
N GLY A 166 -23.93 -2.60 12.20
CA GLY A 166 -25.07 -3.14 11.47
C GLY A 166 -24.92 -3.12 9.96
N TYR A 167 -23.68 -3.14 9.45
CA TYR A 167 -23.38 -3.17 8.01
C TYR A 167 -24.08 -4.34 7.30
N ASP A 168 -24.72 -4.03 6.16
CA ASP A 168 -25.23 -5.01 5.23
C ASP A 168 -24.39 -5.00 3.95
N ALA A 169 -23.49 -5.99 3.80
CA ALA A 169 -22.61 -6.09 2.65
C ALA A 169 -23.34 -6.21 1.29
N LYS A 170 -24.61 -6.64 1.29
CA LYS A 170 -25.42 -6.72 0.06
C LYS A 170 -26.08 -5.40 -0.31
N ASN A 171 -26.24 -4.50 0.66
CA ASN A 171 -26.92 -3.22 0.50
C ASN A 171 -26.21 -2.11 1.26
N PRO A 172 -24.94 -1.80 0.93
CA PRO A 172 -24.25 -0.66 1.53
C PRO A 172 -25.00 0.64 1.19
N THR A 173 -24.84 1.65 2.02
CA THR A 173 -25.38 2.99 1.73
C THR A 173 -24.37 3.85 0.97
N GLY A 174 -24.84 4.87 0.26
CA GLY A 174 -23.95 5.82 -0.43
C GLY A 174 -23.00 6.55 0.53
N ASP A 175 -23.43 6.82 1.77
CA ASP A 175 -22.56 7.43 2.79
C ASP A 175 -21.46 6.47 3.25
N GLN A 176 -21.78 5.19 3.46
CA GLN A 176 -20.78 4.17 3.78
C GLN A 176 -19.71 4.08 2.68
N VAL A 177 -20.12 3.99 1.41
CA VAL A 177 -19.19 3.97 0.28
C VAL A 177 -18.32 5.23 0.23
N ARG A 178 -18.89 6.42 0.47
CA ARG A 178 -18.11 7.67 0.52
C ARG A 178 -17.13 7.70 1.70
N ILE A 179 -17.50 7.15 2.86
CA ILE A 179 -16.58 7.00 4.01
C ILE A 179 -15.45 6.04 3.68
N GLU A 180 -15.75 4.91 3.03
CA GLU A 180 -14.73 3.96 2.58
C GLU A 180 -13.75 4.62 1.61
N LEU A 181 -14.23 5.35 0.59
CA LEU A 181 -13.39 6.11 -0.35
C LEU A 181 -12.48 7.12 0.39
N ALA A 182 -13.03 7.83 1.38
CA ALA A 182 -12.30 8.79 2.18
C ALA A 182 -11.29 8.14 3.15
N ALA A 183 -11.52 6.87 3.53
CA ALA A 183 -10.65 6.12 4.44
C ALA A 183 -9.41 5.54 3.73
N HIS A 184 -9.46 5.35 2.41
CA HIS A 184 -8.35 4.87 1.57
C HIS A 184 -7.22 5.90 1.37
N GLY A 185 -6.15 5.42 0.77
CA GLY A 185 -5.06 6.24 0.24
C GLY A 185 -3.88 6.39 1.19
N GLY A 186 -3.57 7.60 1.70
CA GLY A 186 -2.48 7.79 2.63
C GLY A 186 -2.56 9.08 3.43
N THR A 187 -1.71 9.18 4.45
CA THR A 187 -1.63 10.34 5.34
C THR A 187 -0.19 10.79 5.53
N VAL A 188 0.06 12.09 5.41
CA VAL A 188 1.27 12.74 5.95
C VAL A 188 0.95 13.30 7.32
N VAL A 189 1.75 12.96 8.33
CA VAL A 189 1.60 13.43 9.71
C VAL A 189 2.92 13.94 10.26
N GLN A 190 2.94 15.14 10.82
CA GLN A 190 4.08 15.64 11.60
C GLN A 190 4.14 14.91 12.94
N VAL A 191 5.34 14.44 13.29
CA VAL A 191 5.59 13.74 14.55
C VAL A 191 6.78 14.35 15.27
N ARG A 192 6.73 14.25 16.59
CA ARG A 192 7.79 14.76 17.47
C ARG A 192 8.05 13.80 18.63
N ARG A 193 9.33 13.60 18.93
CA ARG A 193 9.76 12.87 20.12
C ARG A 193 9.74 13.76 21.33
N GLN A 194 9.24 13.27 22.43
CA GLN A 194 9.20 13.96 23.73
C GLN A 194 10.46 13.65 24.53
N SER A 195 10.71 14.42 25.60
CA SER A 195 11.86 14.22 26.48
C SER A 195 11.87 12.87 27.20
N ASP A 196 10.72 12.21 27.33
CA ASP A 196 10.60 10.87 27.88
C ASP A 196 10.79 9.75 26.81
N GLY A 197 11.16 10.13 25.59
CA GLY A 197 11.41 9.23 24.47
C GLY A 197 10.17 8.82 23.67
N ARG A 198 8.96 9.16 24.10
CA ARG A 198 7.75 8.84 23.37
C ARG A 198 7.56 9.75 22.16
N TRP A 199 7.09 9.18 21.07
CA TRP A 199 6.63 9.92 19.91
C TRP A 199 5.18 10.33 20.05
N ILE A 200 4.86 11.54 19.61
CA ILE A 200 3.49 12.04 19.47
C ILE A 200 3.30 12.63 18.09
N TYR A 201 2.09 12.55 17.54
CA TYR A 201 1.77 13.32 16.35
C TYR A 201 1.33 14.74 16.71
N GLU A 202 1.70 15.69 15.86
CA GLU A 202 1.39 17.12 16.07
C GLU A 202 0.08 17.45 15.34
N LYS A 203 -1.04 17.57 16.07
CA LYS A 203 -2.30 18.06 15.51
C LYS A 203 -2.10 19.47 14.96
N GLY A 204 -2.66 19.73 13.78
CA GLY A 204 -2.54 21.04 13.14
C GLY A 204 -1.15 21.32 12.56
N GLY A 205 -0.27 20.34 12.49
CA GLY A 205 0.99 20.45 11.77
C GLY A 205 0.74 20.91 10.31
N SER A 206 1.49 21.90 9.84
CA SER A 206 1.26 22.54 8.53
C SER A 206 1.41 21.62 7.32
N LEU A 207 2.09 20.47 7.51
CA LEU A 207 2.29 19.44 6.50
C LEU A 207 1.30 18.29 6.63
N ASN A 208 0.48 18.25 7.69
CA ASN A 208 -0.53 17.21 7.87
C ASN A 208 -1.56 17.26 6.76
N ARG A 209 -1.74 16.16 6.05
CA ARG A 209 -2.77 16.06 5.01
C ARG A 209 -3.16 14.64 4.69
N ARG A 210 -4.35 14.50 4.15
CA ARG A 210 -4.88 13.28 3.54
C ARG A 210 -4.71 13.32 2.03
N ILE A 211 -4.44 12.13 1.48
CA ILE A 211 -4.58 11.84 0.05
C ILE A 211 -5.48 10.62 -0.01
N THR A 212 -6.68 10.78 -0.59
CA THR A 212 -7.76 9.79 -0.52
C THR A 212 -8.07 9.23 -1.91
N ALA A 213 -9.07 8.35 -2.00
CA ALA A 213 -9.58 7.85 -3.28
C ALA A 213 -10.30 8.93 -4.12
N THR A 214 -10.46 10.15 -3.60
CA THR A 214 -11.09 11.30 -4.28
C THR A 214 -10.15 12.48 -4.51
N THR A 215 -8.92 12.43 -4.00
CA THR A 215 -7.91 13.48 -4.19
C THR A 215 -7.48 13.56 -5.66
N PRO A 216 -7.44 14.74 -6.30
CA PRO A 216 -6.89 14.87 -7.65
C PRO A 216 -5.41 14.51 -7.72
N ILE A 217 -5.06 13.61 -8.65
CA ILE A 217 -3.69 13.10 -8.87
C ILE A 217 -3.32 13.31 -10.33
N ALA A 218 -2.11 13.75 -10.60
CA ALA A 218 -1.58 13.88 -11.96
C ALA A 218 -1.09 12.50 -12.48
N ILE A 219 -1.13 12.32 -13.79
CA ILE A 219 -0.53 11.17 -14.48
C ILE A 219 0.63 11.69 -15.31
N SER A 220 1.82 11.12 -15.14
CA SER A 220 3.03 11.53 -15.86
C SER A 220 3.75 10.34 -16.51
N GLY A 221 4.75 10.63 -17.31
CA GLY A 221 5.54 9.61 -18.00
C GLY A 221 4.89 9.15 -19.32
N PRO A 222 5.36 8.04 -19.92
CA PRO A 222 5.05 7.65 -21.30
C PRO A 222 3.58 7.39 -21.58
N ALA A 223 2.78 6.97 -20.59
CA ALA A 223 1.37 6.67 -20.81
C ALA A 223 0.45 7.88 -20.62
N ALA A 224 0.93 9.00 -20.07
CA ALA A 224 0.12 10.20 -19.88
C ALA A 224 -0.53 10.65 -21.20
N GLY A 225 -1.85 10.85 -21.18
CA GLY A 225 -2.61 11.27 -22.38
C GLY A 225 -2.95 10.15 -23.37
N HIS A 226 -2.51 8.92 -23.12
CA HIS A 226 -2.85 7.80 -24.01
C HIS A 226 -4.36 7.53 -24.01
N ARG A 227 -4.92 7.06 -25.16
CA ARG A 227 -6.37 6.80 -25.33
C ARG A 227 -6.97 5.91 -24.24
N LEU A 228 -6.22 4.92 -23.75
CA LEU A 228 -6.65 4.00 -22.71
C LEU A 228 -6.74 4.62 -21.30
N LEU A 229 -6.25 5.85 -21.11
CA LEU A 229 -6.34 6.60 -19.85
C LEU A 229 -7.37 7.73 -19.92
N LYS A 230 -8.04 7.93 -21.06
CA LYS A 230 -9.05 8.98 -21.25
C LYS A 230 -10.41 8.49 -20.80
N THR A 231 -11.09 9.31 -20.01
CA THR A 231 -12.46 9.09 -19.55
C THR A 231 -13.33 10.27 -19.92
N ARG A 232 -14.62 10.16 -19.70
CA ARG A 232 -15.55 11.28 -19.91
C ARG A 232 -15.17 12.49 -19.06
N ASP A 233 -14.75 12.25 -17.79
CA ASP A 233 -14.43 13.33 -16.85
C ASP A 233 -12.98 13.84 -17.02
N ASP A 234 -12.11 13.06 -17.65
CA ASP A 234 -10.76 13.49 -18.06
C ASP A 234 -10.46 13.10 -19.51
N PRO A 235 -10.92 13.87 -20.49
CA PRO A 235 -10.61 13.64 -21.90
C PRO A 235 -9.13 13.82 -22.24
N SER A 236 -8.34 14.45 -21.35
CA SER A 236 -6.90 14.58 -21.52
C SER A 236 -6.14 13.29 -21.23
N GLY A 237 -6.61 12.45 -20.30
CA GLY A 237 -5.93 11.26 -19.83
C GLY A 237 -4.67 11.55 -19.01
N THR A 238 -4.63 12.72 -18.34
CA THR A 238 -3.47 13.21 -17.57
C THR A 238 -3.76 13.44 -16.09
N ARG A 239 -5.00 13.19 -15.66
CA ARG A 239 -5.44 13.39 -14.28
C ARG A 239 -6.39 12.27 -13.89
N VAL A 240 -6.40 11.89 -12.61
CA VAL A 240 -7.31 10.90 -12.05
C VAL A 240 -7.72 11.32 -10.65
N LEU A 241 -8.90 10.92 -10.20
CA LEU A 241 -9.30 11.05 -8.80
C LEU A 241 -8.80 9.85 -8.02
N GLY A 242 -7.89 10.11 -7.09
CA GLY A 242 -7.48 9.22 -6.04
C GLY A 242 -6.49 8.12 -6.42
N MET A 243 -6.15 7.40 -5.37
CA MET A 243 -5.37 6.17 -5.37
C MET A 243 -6.10 5.12 -4.52
N LEU A 244 -5.90 3.85 -4.84
CA LEU A 244 -6.66 2.74 -4.28
C LEU A 244 -5.73 1.60 -3.92
N ASN A 245 -6.05 0.91 -2.82
CA ASN A 245 -5.35 -0.27 -2.36
C ASN A 245 -3.84 -0.04 -2.27
N ASN A 246 -3.46 1.00 -1.55
CA ASN A 246 -2.06 1.37 -1.36
C ASN A 246 -1.44 0.47 -0.29
N CYS A 247 -0.79 -0.61 -0.73
CA CYS A 247 -0.14 -1.61 0.10
C CYS A 247 1.26 -1.16 0.52
N GLY A 248 2.31 -1.71 -0.03
CA GLY A 248 3.68 -1.33 0.24
C GLY A 248 4.11 0.02 -0.34
N GLY A 249 5.40 0.26 -0.34
CA GLY A 249 5.93 1.52 -0.86
C GLY A 249 7.45 1.61 -0.78
N GLY A 250 7.97 2.83 -0.78
CA GLY A 250 9.39 3.12 -0.62
C GLY A 250 9.65 4.61 -0.45
N THR A 251 10.89 4.94 -0.10
CA THR A 251 11.36 6.33 -0.03
C THR A 251 12.43 6.57 -1.08
N THR A 252 12.45 7.77 -1.63
CA THR A 252 13.44 8.13 -2.64
C THR A 252 14.65 8.84 -2.01
N PRO A 253 15.83 8.77 -2.63
CA PRO A 253 17.01 9.55 -2.20
C PRO A 253 16.80 11.07 -2.22
N TRP A 254 15.78 11.56 -2.92
CA TRP A 254 15.41 12.99 -2.95
C TRP A 254 14.27 13.36 -2.00
N GLY A 255 13.88 12.42 -1.11
CA GLY A 255 12.97 12.68 0.00
C GLY A 255 11.49 12.70 -0.37
N THR A 256 11.09 12.02 -1.43
CA THR A 256 9.68 11.72 -1.70
C THR A 256 9.32 10.30 -1.25
N VAL A 257 8.03 10.03 -1.15
CA VAL A 257 7.47 8.71 -0.90
C VAL A 257 6.89 8.17 -2.19
N LEU A 258 7.13 6.89 -2.44
CA LEU A 258 6.44 6.10 -3.44
C LEU A 258 5.45 5.19 -2.72
N THR A 259 4.18 5.27 -3.08
CA THR A 259 3.14 4.37 -2.59
C THR A 259 2.59 3.54 -3.73
N ALA A 260 2.36 2.28 -3.47
CA ALA A 260 2.09 1.25 -4.46
C ALA A 260 0.60 0.89 -4.52
N GLU A 261 -0.04 1.04 -5.68
CA GLU A 261 -1.41 0.56 -5.89
C GLU A 261 -1.38 -0.92 -6.24
N GLU A 262 -1.92 -1.77 -5.37
CA GLU A 262 -1.85 -3.24 -5.52
C GLU A 262 -3.17 -3.82 -6.05
N ASN A 263 -4.09 -4.21 -5.21
CA ASN A 263 -5.32 -4.95 -5.57
C ASN A 263 -6.45 -4.06 -6.15
N PHE A 264 -6.09 -3.04 -6.94
CA PHE A 264 -7.00 -2.07 -7.53
C PHE A 264 -8.12 -2.71 -8.38
N ASN A 265 -7.91 -3.90 -8.93
CA ASN A 265 -8.87 -4.62 -9.77
C ASN A 265 -10.20 -4.90 -9.05
N GLN A 266 -10.19 -5.06 -7.73
CA GLN A 266 -11.35 -5.39 -6.90
C GLN A 266 -12.40 -4.27 -6.83
N TYR A 267 -12.05 -3.06 -7.23
CA TYR A 267 -12.93 -1.89 -7.13
C TYR A 267 -13.79 -1.66 -8.38
N PHE A 268 -13.49 -2.32 -9.51
CA PHE A 268 -14.15 -2.08 -10.80
C PHE A 268 -15.04 -3.24 -11.19
N ALA A 269 -16.29 -2.91 -11.58
CA ALA A 269 -17.33 -3.89 -11.94
C ALA A 269 -17.57 -3.98 -13.44
N ASN A 270 -18.34 -4.99 -13.84
CA ASN A 270 -18.97 -5.12 -15.14
C ASN A 270 -18.01 -5.23 -16.33
N GLN A 271 -16.86 -5.89 -16.14
CA GLN A 271 -15.88 -6.12 -17.21
C GLN A 271 -16.52 -6.83 -18.45
N GLU A 272 -17.53 -7.69 -18.25
CA GLU A 272 -18.22 -8.38 -19.36
C GLU A 272 -18.97 -7.41 -20.29
N ALA A 273 -19.43 -6.27 -19.79
CA ALA A 273 -20.12 -5.26 -20.57
C ALA A 273 -19.21 -4.45 -21.48
N VAL A 274 -17.90 -4.50 -21.28
CA VAL A 274 -16.90 -3.82 -22.13
C VAL A 274 -16.90 -4.47 -23.51
N THR A 275 -17.13 -3.66 -24.56
CA THR A 275 -17.24 -4.13 -25.95
C THR A 275 -15.93 -4.13 -26.72
N ASP A 276 -15.01 -3.21 -26.39
CA ASP A 276 -13.66 -3.14 -26.98
C ASP A 276 -12.86 -4.40 -26.60
N PRO A 277 -12.39 -5.21 -27.57
CA PRO A 277 -11.71 -6.47 -27.29
C PRO A 277 -10.35 -6.27 -26.61
N VAL A 278 -9.65 -5.16 -26.85
CA VAL A 278 -8.35 -4.84 -26.22
C VAL A 278 -8.57 -4.55 -24.75
N LEU A 279 -9.54 -3.68 -24.42
CA LEU A 279 -9.91 -3.35 -23.05
C LEU A 279 -10.37 -4.61 -22.30
N LYS A 280 -11.26 -5.37 -22.92
CA LYS A 280 -11.80 -6.59 -22.31
C LYS A 280 -10.74 -7.62 -21.99
N THR A 281 -9.79 -7.82 -22.88
CA THR A 281 -8.64 -8.73 -22.66
C THR A 281 -7.75 -8.21 -21.54
N SER A 282 -7.43 -6.92 -21.56
CA SER A 282 -6.63 -6.30 -20.50
C SER A 282 -7.30 -6.43 -19.13
N HIS A 283 -8.58 -6.05 -19.00
CA HIS A 283 -9.29 -6.16 -17.72
C HIS A 283 -9.34 -7.59 -17.18
N ARG A 284 -9.54 -8.58 -18.05
CA ARG A 284 -9.50 -10.01 -17.67
C ARG A 284 -8.11 -10.43 -17.18
N ARG A 285 -7.04 -9.97 -17.86
CA ARG A 285 -5.67 -10.31 -17.47
C ARG A 285 -5.31 -9.77 -16.09
N TYR A 286 -5.96 -8.68 -15.68
CA TYR A 286 -5.80 -8.07 -14.35
C TYR A 286 -6.81 -8.56 -13.31
N GLY A 287 -7.65 -9.53 -13.64
CA GLY A 287 -8.61 -10.11 -12.70
C GLY A 287 -9.75 -9.15 -12.31
N VAL A 288 -10.10 -8.19 -13.18
CA VAL A 288 -11.24 -7.30 -12.91
C VAL A 288 -12.53 -8.11 -12.93
N PRO A 289 -13.43 -7.97 -11.93
CA PRO A 289 -14.71 -8.69 -11.84
C PRO A 289 -15.57 -8.60 -13.10
N ALA A 290 -16.10 -9.76 -13.52
CA ALA A 290 -16.97 -9.85 -14.69
C ALA A 290 -18.27 -9.07 -14.53
N LYS A 291 -18.81 -9.04 -13.31
CA LYS A 291 -20.07 -8.40 -12.92
C LYS A 291 -19.86 -7.47 -11.73
N GLU A 292 -20.77 -7.45 -10.78
CA GLU A 292 -20.69 -6.66 -9.55
C GLU A 292 -19.44 -7.00 -8.74
N THR A 293 -18.89 -5.98 -8.05
CA THR A 293 -17.83 -6.17 -7.06
C THR A 293 -18.42 -6.57 -5.71
N GLU A 294 -17.61 -7.12 -4.81
CA GLU A 294 -18.01 -7.35 -3.42
C GLU A 294 -18.24 -6.03 -2.66
N ARG A 295 -17.61 -4.95 -3.09
CA ARG A 295 -17.72 -3.62 -2.47
C ARG A 295 -18.95 -2.85 -2.93
N LEU A 296 -19.51 -3.17 -4.08
CA LEU A 296 -20.70 -2.52 -4.68
C LEU A 296 -20.57 -1.00 -4.86
N TRP A 297 -19.36 -0.49 -4.97
CA TRP A 297 -19.10 0.95 -5.16
C TRP A 297 -19.64 1.45 -6.49
N GLU A 298 -19.66 0.60 -7.52
CA GLU A 298 -20.22 0.86 -8.84
C GLU A 298 -21.70 1.26 -8.82
N ARG A 299 -22.41 0.94 -7.75
CA ARG A 299 -23.82 1.34 -7.58
C ARG A 299 -23.96 2.83 -7.21
N PHE A 300 -22.88 3.46 -6.69
CA PHE A 300 -22.93 4.82 -6.15
C PHE A 300 -21.99 5.79 -6.87
N ASP A 301 -20.93 5.30 -7.50
CA ASP A 301 -19.99 6.11 -8.28
C ASP A 301 -19.76 5.41 -9.65
N PRO A 302 -20.24 6.02 -10.76
CA PRO A 302 -20.17 5.44 -12.09
C PRO A 302 -18.76 5.18 -12.62
N ARG A 303 -17.73 5.81 -12.05
CA ARG A 303 -16.34 5.55 -12.43
C ARG A 303 -15.88 4.12 -12.12
N PHE A 304 -16.51 3.45 -11.16
CA PHE A 304 -16.23 2.04 -10.83
C PHE A 304 -17.03 1.04 -11.68
N ASP A 305 -17.92 1.53 -12.55
CA ASP A 305 -18.68 0.71 -13.49
C ASP A 305 -18.07 0.77 -14.90
N LEU A 306 -17.37 -0.29 -15.31
CA LEU A 306 -16.72 -0.35 -16.62
C LEU A 306 -17.71 -0.39 -17.80
N ALA A 307 -19.01 -0.60 -17.55
CA ALA A 307 -20.03 -0.39 -18.57
C ALA A 307 -20.22 1.09 -18.90
N GLN A 308 -19.89 1.99 -17.97
CA GLN A 308 -20.02 3.45 -18.11
C GLN A 308 -18.66 4.12 -18.39
N GLU A 309 -17.59 3.71 -17.69
CA GLU A 309 -16.23 4.25 -17.83
C GLU A 309 -15.20 3.11 -18.09
N PRO A 310 -15.18 2.56 -19.31
CA PRO A 310 -14.42 1.35 -19.64
C PRO A 310 -12.90 1.50 -19.49
N ASN A 311 -12.39 2.72 -19.43
CA ASN A 311 -10.96 2.99 -19.27
C ASN A 311 -10.54 3.26 -17.81
N GLU A 312 -11.48 3.46 -16.88
CA GLU A 312 -11.14 3.95 -15.53
C GLU A 312 -10.18 3.00 -14.80
N ALA A 313 -10.35 1.68 -14.90
CA ALA A 313 -9.45 0.73 -14.25
C ALA A 313 -8.00 0.82 -14.74
N HIS A 314 -7.73 1.33 -15.95
CA HIS A 314 -6.37 1.54 -16.46
C HIS A 314 -5.64 2.71 -15.77
N ARG A 315 -6.34 3.53 -15.05
CA ARG A 315 -5.82 4.71 -14.35
C ARG A 315 -5.32 4.36 -12.95
N PHE A 316 -5.39 3.07 -12.56
CA PHE A 316 -4.97 2.50 -11.28
C PHE A 316 -4.02 1.33 -11.51
N GLY A 317 -3.30 0.93 -10.45
CA GLY A 317 -2.22 -0.05 -10.53
C GLY A 317 -0.89 0.59 -10.88
N TRP A 318 -0.64 1.80 -10.39
CA TRP A 318 0.57 2.57 -10.62
C TRP A 318 1.30 2.86 -9.31
N ILE A 319 2.59 3.16 -9.40
CA ILE A 319 3.29 3.81 -8.28
C ILE A 319 2.91 5.30 -8.26
N VAL A 320 2.53 5.79 -7.08
CA VAL A 320 2.19 7.20 -6.84
C VAL A 320 3.30 7.87 -6.05
N GLU A 321 3.88 8.93 -6.58
CA GLU A 321 4.90 9.71 -5.89
C GLU A 321 4.29 10.90 -5.17
N ILE A 322 4.70 11.11 -3.92
CA ILE A 322 4.21 12.14 -3.02
C ILE A 322 5.40 12.88 -2.42
N ASP A 323 5.39 14.20 -2.47
CA ASP A 323 6.33 15.01 -1.70
C ASP A 323 5.73 15.33 -0.32
N PRO A 324 6.15 14.68 0.76
CA PRO A 324 5.59 14.90 2.08
C PRO A 324 5.99 16.26 2.68
N PHE A 325 7.06 16.87 2.17
CA PHE A 325 7.55 18.18 2.64
C PHE A 325 6.90 19.38 1.94
N ASP A 326 6.08 19.15 0.91
CA ASP A 326 5.33 20.19 0.22
C ASP A 326 3.82 19.91 0.31
N ALA A 327 3.13 20.64 1.17
CA ALA A 327 1.67 20.51 1.34
C ALA A 327 0.87 20.85 0.06
N GLY A 328 1.46 21.62 -0.85
CA GLY A 328 0.86 21.99 -2.15
C GLY A 328 1.18 21.02 -3.28
N PHE A 329 2.03 20.03 -3.04
CA PHE A 329 2.41 19.07 -4.08
C PHE A 329 1.20 18.24 -4.53
N THR A 330 0.93 18.24 -5.83
CA THR A 330 -0.05 17.33 -6.45
C THR A 330 0.60 15.95 -6.60
N PRO A 331 0.06 14.88 -5.96
CA PRO A 331 0.57 13.52 -6.15
C PRO A 331 0.61 13.12 -7.62
N VAL A 332 1.56 12.23 -8.00
CA VAL A 332 1.79 11.90 -9.40
C VAL A 332 1.89 10.39 -9.60
N LYS A 333 1.06 9.81 -10.47
CA LYS A 333 1.19 8.42 -10.94
C LYS A 333 2.30 8.33 -11.97
N ARG A 334 3.34 7.52 -11.70
CA ARG A 334 4.57 7.40 -12.49
C ARG A 334 4.48 6.26 -13.51
N THR A 335 3.95 6.55 -14.69
CA THR A 335 3.61 5.50 -15.66
C THR A 335 4.80 4.79 -16.31
N ALA A 336 6.01 5.33 -16.19
CA ALA A 336 7.22 4.66 -16.69
C ALA A 336 7.56 3.39 -15.88
N LEU A 337 7.00 3.23 -14.68
CA LEU A 337 7.19 2.04 -13.84
C LEU A 337 6.27 0.86 -14.23
N GLY A 338 5.36 1.05 -15.20
CA GLY A 338 4.41 0.02 -15.62
C GLY A 338 3.16 -0.04 -14.73
N ARG A 339 2.10 -0.70 -15.23
CA ARG A 339 0.84 -0.88 -14.52
C ARG A 339 0.63 -2.34 -14.13
N PHE A 340 0.64 -2.64 -12.85
CA PHE A 340 0.36 -3.96 -12.29
C PHE A 340 -0.02 -3.83 -10.81
N LYS A 341 -0.19 -4.93 -10.09
CA LYS A 341 -0.43 -4.95 -8.64
C LYS A 341 0.89 -4.72 -7.92
N HIS A 342 1.25 -3.46 -7.77
CA HIS A 342 2.51 -3.10 -7.10
C HIS A 342 2.42 -3.35 -5.60
N GLU A 343 3.24 -4.27 -5.10
CA GLU A 343 3.37 -4.48 -3.67
C GLU A 343 4.23 -3.39 -3.02
N ALA A 344 5.42 -3.15 -3.58
CA ALA A 344 6.35 -2.16 -3.05
C ALA A 344 7.09 -1.40 -4.17
N ALA A 345 7.94 -0.45 -3.79
CA ALA A 345 8.79 0.32 -4.71
C ALA A 345 10.12 0.68 -4.07
N THR A 346 11.05 -0.27 -4.00
CA THR A 346 12.38 -0.06 -3.40
C THR A 346 13.28 0.70 -4.34
N VAL A 347 13.77 1.87 -3.90
CA VAL A 347 14.58 2.77 -4.71
C VAL A 347 16.04 2.74 -4.27
N VAL A 348 16.93 2.50 -5.23
CA VAL A 348 18.37 2.60 -5.04
C VAL A 348 19.02 3.43 -6.13
N LEU A 349 20.21 3.95 -5.88
CA LEU A 349 21.02 4.59 -6.90
C LEU A 349 22.04 3.61 -7.45
N SER A 350 22.10 3.51 -8.78
CA SER A 350 23.16 2.78 -9.47
C SER A 350 24.52 3.48 -9.30
N LYS A 351 25.60 2.79 -9.66
CA LYS A 351 26.97 3.35 -9.60
C LYS A 351 27.14 4.64 -10.42
N ASP A 352 26.33 4.86 -11.43
CA ASP A 352 26.31 6.07 -12.27
C ASP A 352 25.17 7.04 -11.88
N ASN A 353 24.64 6.92 -10.68
CA ASN A 353 23.58 7.76 -10.09
C ASN A 353 22.22 7.74 -10.83
N ARG A 354 21.87 6.68 -11.53
CA ARG A 354 20.51 6.49 -12.02
C ARG A 354 19.63 5.99 -10.91
N ALA A 355 18.38 6.44 -10.87
CA ALA A 355 17.39 5.84 -10.01
C ALA A 355 17.01 4.45 -10.55
N VAL A 356 17.08 3.44 -9.70
CA VAL A 356 16.65 2.08 -9.97
C VAL A 356 15.53 1.76 -9.00
N VAL A 357 14.39 1.30 -9.52
CA VAL A 357 13.24 0.90 -8.70
C VAL A 357 12.97 -0.58 -8.92
N TYR A 358 12.92 -1.35 -7.85
CA TYR A 358 12.49 -2.75 -7.85
C TYR A 358 11.06 -2.82 -7.31
N THR A 359 10.25 -3.69 -7.90
CA THR A 359 8.84 -3.86 -7.52
C THR A 359 8.33 -5.23 -7.95
N GLY A 360 7.54 -5.87 -7.09
CA GLY A 360 6.84 -7.12 -7.36
C GLY A 360 5.42 -6.86 -7.89
N ASP A 361 4.92 -7.75 -8.73
CA ASP A 361 3.52 -7.82 -9.14
C ASP A 361 2.86 -8.93 -8.30
N ASP A 362 2.24 -8.58 -7.17
CA ASP A 362 1.73 -9.54 -6.20
C ASP A 362 0.47 -10.26 -6.72
N GLU A 363 0.75 -11.26 -7.52
CA GLU A 363 -0.25 -12.19 -8.03
C GLU A 363 0.44 -13.52 -8.37
N ARG A 364 -0.28 -14.62 -8.25
CA ARG A 364 0.23 -15.92 -8.70
C ARG A 364 0.48 -15.92 -10.19
N PHE A 365 1.70 -16.37 -10.56
CA PHE A 365 2.19 -16.49 -11.94
C PHE A 365 2.44 -15.14 -12.63
N ASP A 366 2.62 -14.06 -11.86
CA ASP A 366 3.07 -12.77 -12.34
C ASP A 366 4.55 -12.52 -12.01
N TYR A 367 5.06 -11.30 -12.08
CA TYR A 367 6.45 -11.04 -12.42
C TYR A 367 7.13 -10.07 -11.48
N VAL A 368 8.46 -10.12 -11.47
CA VAL A 368 9.32 -9.12 -10.83
C VAL A 368 9.82 -8.12 -11.86
N TYR A 369 9.77 -6.84 -11.53
CA TYR A 369 10.16 -5.74 -12.41
C TYR A 369 11.28 -4.89 -11.83
N LYS A 370 12.05 -4.28 -12.73
CA LYS A 370 13.08 -3.30 -12.42
C LYS A 370 12.99 -2.12 -13.39
N PHE A 371 12.80 -0.93 -12.86
CA PHE A 371 12.91 0.31 -13.64
C PHE A 371 14.31 0.91 -13.48
N VAL A 372 14.84 1.52 -14.55
CA VAL A 372 16.09 2.29 -14.54
C VAL A 372 15.84 3.63 -15.22
N SER A 373 16.05 4.74 -14.51
CA SER A 373 15.83 6.08 -15.04
C SER A 373 16.82 6.46 -16.15
N ASP A 374 16.38 7.26 -17.12
CA ASP A 374 17.28 7.87 -18.12
C ASP A 374 18.13 9.00 -17.50
N GLY A 375 17.52 9.78 -16.60
CA GLY A 375 18.17 10.84 -15.85
C GLY A 375 19.05 10.30 -14.72
N ARG A 376 19.90 11.20 -14.17
CA ARG A 376 20.74 10.92 -13.03
C ARG A 376 20.33 11.78 -11.85
N TYR A 377 20.36 11.18 -10.67
CA TYR A 377 20.17 11.88 -9.40
C TYR A 377 21.24 12.94 -9.20
N ASP A 378 20.80 14.10 -8.78
CA ASP A 378 21.65 15.23 -8.40
C ASP A 378 21.34 15.65 -6.96
N ALA A 379 22.26 15.46 -6.04
CA ALA A 379 22.07 15.81 -4.63
C ALA A 379 21.87 17.32 -4.41
N GLY A 380 22.32 18.15 -5.36
CA GLY A 380 22.19 19.61 -5.31
C GLY A 380 20.88 20.15 -5.93
N ASP A 381 20.15 19.33 -6.67
CA ASP A 381 18.92 19.77 -7.37
C ASP A 381 17.73 18.82 -7.11
N ARG A 382 17.14 18.95 -5.91
CA ARG A 382 15.95 18.18 -5.54
C ARG A 382 14.80 18.34 -6.53
N ARG A 383 14.61 19.55 -7.08
CA ARG A 383 13.51 19.83 -7.99
C ARG A 383 13.63 19.05 -9.31
N ARG A 384 14.85 18.96 -9.84
CA ARG A 384 15.14 18.16 -11.02
C ARG A 384 14.88 16.68 -10.76
N ASN A 385 15.21 16.19 -9.57
CA ASN A 385 15.03 14.79 -9.21
C ASN A 385 13.57 14.35 -9.19
N LEU A 386 12.62 15.26 -8.97
CA LEU A 386 11.17 14.97 -9.02
C LEU A 386 10.68 14.47 -10.39
N SER A 387 11.47 14.57 -11.44
CA SER A 387 11.13 14.05 -12.79
C SER A 387 11.90 12.77 -13.16
N LEU A 388 12.73 12.23 -12.29
CA LEU A 388 13.57 11.06 -12.60
C LEU A 388 12.75 9.80 -12.94
N LEU A 389 11.55 9.69 -12.40
CA LEU A 389 10.67 8.54 -12.63
C LEU A 389 9.71 8.73 -13.82
N ASP A 390 9.85 9.82 -14.60
CA ASP A 390 9.03 10.06 -15.80
C ASP A 390 9.62 9.40 -17.06
N ALA A 391 10.93 9.15 -17.09
CA ALA A 391 11.62 8.62 -18.25
C ALA A 391 12.66 7.58 -17.85
N GLY A 392 12.64 6.44 -18.53
CA GLY A 392 13.54 5.33 -18.27
C GLY A 392 13.10 4.06 -18.95
N THR A 393 13.72 2.95 -18.58
CA THR A 393 13.39 1.63 -19.11
C THR A 393 12.91 0.72 -17.99
N LEU A 394 11.72 0.19 -18.17
CA LEU A 394 11.21 -0.91 -17.34
C LEU A 394 11.76 -2.23 -17.88
N HIS A 395 12.12 -3.14 -16.99
CA HIS A 395 12.59 -4.48 -17.31
C HIS A 395 11.75 -5.48 -16.51
N VAL A 396 11.57 -6.68 -17.07
CA VAL A 396 10.98 -7.82 -16.39
C VAL A 396 12.04 -8.91 -16.19
N ALA A 397 11.99 -9.62 -15.08
CA ALA A 397 12.96 -10.66 -14.74
C ALA A 397 12.70 -11.97 -15.50
N ARG A 398 13.77 -12.59 -15.99
CA ARG A 398 13.78 -14.00 -16.38
C ARG A 398 14.88 -14.73 -15.64
N PHE A 399 14.56 -15.85 -15.01
CA PHE A 399 15.49 -16.71 -14.30
C PHE A 399 15.58 -18.06 -15.00
N ASP A 400 16.78 -18.58 -15.10
CA ASP A 400 17.09 -19.87 -15.71
C ASP A 400 17.32 -20.93 -14.62
N ASP A 401 17.11 -22.22 -14.93
CA ASP A 401 17.25 -23.35 -13.99
C ASP A 401 18.64 -23.47 -13.35
N ASN A 402 19.66 -22.89 -13.96
CA ASN A 402 21.03 -22.87 -13.44
C ASN A 402 21.31 -21.75 -12.43
N GLY A 403 20.29 -20.96 -12.07
CA GLY A 403 20.39 -19.82 -11.15
C GLY A 403 20.89 -18.53 -11.80
N ALA A 404 21.13 -18.50 -13.11
CA ALA A 404 21.36 -17.26 -13.85
C ALA A 404 20.03 -16.53 -14.13
N GLY A 405 20.12 -15.26 -14.47
CA GLY A 405 18.94 -14.49 -14.85
C GLY A 405 19.30 -13.28 -15.70
N GLU A 406 18.30 -12.74 -16.36
CA GLU A 406 18.41 -11.50 -17.11
C GLU A 406 17.24 -10.55 -16.87
N TRP A 407 17.50 -9.27 -17.01
CA TRP A 407 16.51 -8.22 -17.04
C TRP A 407 16.13 -7.89 -18.48
N ILE A 408 14.97 -8.38 -18.93
CA ILE A 408 14.46 -8.18 -20.28
C ILE A 408 13.84 -6.78 -20.38
N PRO A 409 14.31 -5.88 -21.27
CA PRO A 409 13.67 -4.58 -21.46
C PRO A 409 12.23 -4.72 -21.98
N VAL A 410 11.28 -4.04 -21.35
CA VAL A 410 9.88 -4.00 -21.79
C VAL A 410 9.69 -2.82 -22.74
N ARG A 411 9.95 -3.03 -24.03
CA ARG A 411 9.97 -1.96 -25.03
C ARG A 411 9.07 -2.24 -26.21
N HIS A 412 8.31 -1.23 -26.62
CA HIS A 412 7.59 -1.24 -27.89
C HIS A 412 8.56 -1.48 -29.05
N GLY A 413 8.16 -2.30 -30.01
CA GLY A 413 9.00 -2.69 -31.16
C GLY A 413 9.91 -3.89 -30.89
N ASP A 414 9.92 -4.49 -29.70
CA ASP A 414 10.53 -5.80 -29.50
C ASP A 414 9.80 -6.84 -30.35
N PRO A 415 10.50 -7.62 -31.19
CA PRO A 415 9.87 -8.60 -32.11
C PRO A 415 8.96 -9.62 -31.38
N ARG A 416 9.25 -9.94 -30.11
CA ARG A 416 8.44 -10.87 -29.29
C ARG A 416 7.06 -10.32 -28.96
N LEU A 417 6.89 -9.00 -28.91
CA LEU A 417 5.62 -8.35 -28.65
C LEU A 417 4.67 -8.41 -29.87
N GLY A 418 5.24 -8.51 -31.10
CA GLY A 418 4.48 -8.50 -32.34
C GLY A 418 3.64 -7.21 -32.49
N ASP A 419 2.56 -7.29 -33.27
CA ASP A 419 1.64 -6.17 -33.54
C ASP A 419 0.60 -5.96 -32.43
N GLY A 420 0.88 -6.44 -31.22
CA GLY A 420 -0.11 -6.44 -30.13
C GLY A 420 -0.23 -5.12 -29.35
N PHE A 421 0.64 -4.13 -29.64
CA PHE A 421 0.68 -2.84 -28.94
C PHE A 421 0.96 -1.73 -29.96
N ASP A 422 0.28 -0.59 -29.82
CA ASP A 422 0.44 0.54 -30.73
C ASP A 422 1.57 1.51 -30.33
N SER A 423 2.04 1.43 -29.08
CA SER A 423 3.01 2.38 -28.53
C SER A 423 3.68 1.86 -27.27
N GLN A 424 4.75 2.53 -26.82
CA GLN A 424 5.34 2.30 -25.49
C GLN A 424 4.33 2.56 -24.38
N ALA A 425 3.45 3.52 -24.55
CA ALA A 425 2.37 3.81 -23.61
C ALA A 425 1.46 2.59 -23.39
N GLU A 426 1.01 1.98 -24.49
CA GLU A 426 0.16 0.79 -24.40
C GLU A 426 0.90 -0.42 -23.81
N VAL A 427 2.18 -0.60 -24.12
CA VAL A 427 3.03 -1.64 -23.52
C VAL A 427 3.06 -1.48 -21.98
N LEU A 428 3.20 -0.26 -21.47
CA LEU A 428 3.24 0.00 -20.01
C LEU A 428 1.88 -0.12 -19.33
N ILE A 429 0.79 0.25 -20.03
CA ILE A 429 -0.59 0.08 -19.51
C ILE A 429 -0.96 -1.41 -19.43
N ARG A 430 -0.52 -2.22 -20.40
CA ARG A 430 -0.80 -3.65 -20.54
C ARG A 430 0.42 -4.50 -20.24
N VAL A 431 1.24 -4.10 -19.28
CA VAL A 431 2.58 -4.64 -19.07
C VAL A 431 2.59 -6.13 -18.72
N ARG A 432 1.57 -6.66 -18.05
CA ARG A 432 1.43 -8.10 -17.81
C ARG A 432 1.36 -8.89 -19.13
N GLU A 433 0.59 -8.40 -20.09
CA GLU A 433 0.49 -9.03 -21.42
C GLU A 433 1.81 -8.92 -22.20
N ALA A 434 2.55 -7.83 -22.03
CA ALA A 434 3.89 -7.69 -22.60
C ALA A 434 4.88 -8.66 -21.95
N ALA A 435 4.88 -8.79 -20.63
CA ALA A 435 5.74 -9.72 -19.90
C ALA A 435 5.44 -11.19 -20.25
N ASP A 436 4.15 -11.55 -20.42
CA ASP A 436 3.73 -12.86 -20.91
C ASP A 436 4.41 -13.21 -22.26
N ARG A 437 4.43 -12.25 -23.19
CA ARG A 437 5.04 -12.44 -24.54
C ARG A 437 6.57 -12.42 -24.52
N LEU A 438 7.17 -11.67 -23.60
CA LEU A 438 8.61 -11.60 -23.42
C LEU A 438 9.20 -12.88 -22.82
N GLY A 439 8.37 -13.77 -22.27
CA GLY A 439 8.80 -15.03 -21.65
C GLY A 439 9.45 -14.80 -20.28
N ALA A 440 8.92 -13.84 -19.52
CA ALA A 440 9.35 -13.59 -18.15
C ALA A 440 9.08 -14.80 -17.23
N THR A 441 9.85 -14.95 -16.16
CA THR A 441 9.65 -16.03 -15.21
C THR A 441 8.46 -15.76 -14.30
N LYS A 442 7.50 -16.66 -14.33
CA LYS A 442 6.31 -16.63 -13.46
C LYS A 442 6.70 -16.95 -12.03
N MET A 443 6.33 -16.08 -11.12
CA MET A 443 6.58 -16.18 -9.70
C MET A 443 5.32 -16.55 -8.93
N ASP A 444 5.45 -16.94 -7.67
CA ASP A 444 4.35 -17.20 -6.77
C ASP A 444 4.25 -16.03 -5.78
N ARG A 445 3.44 -15.02 -6.16
CA ARG A 445 3.20 -13.79 -5.38
C ARG A 445 4.51 -13.05 -5.02
N PRO A 446 5.21 -12.41 -5.97
CA PRO A 446 6.39 -11.62 -5.66
C PRO A 446 5.99 -10.30 -4.99
N GLU A 447 6.35 -10.18 -3.74
CA GLU A 447 6.03 -9.03 -2.88
C GLU A 447 7.22 -8.06 -2.79
N ASP A 448 7.72 -7.76 -1.58
CA ASP A 448 8.81 -6.84 -1.35
C ASP A 448 10.15 -7.34 -1.94
N ILE A 449 10.90 -6.40 -2.52
CA ILE A 449 12.24 -6.66 -3.03
C ILE A 449 13.18 -5.64 -2.39
N GLU A 450 14.04 -6.12 -1.51
CA GLU A 450 15.00 -5.27 -0.82
C GLU A 450 16.41 -5.45 -1.35
N THR A 451 17.16 -4.38 -1.34
CA THR A 451 18.59 -4.42 -1.68
C THR A 451 19.43 -4.42 -0.42
N ASN A 452 20.51 -5.21 -0.42
CA ASN A 452 21.45 -5.18 0.69
C ASN A 452 22.17 -3.81 0.72
N PRO A 453 21.98 -2.99 1.76
CA PRO A 453 22.53 -1.64 1.78
C PRO A 453 24.06 -1.60 1.85
N ALA A 454 24.72 -2.68 2.28
CA ALA A 454 26.17 -2.76 2.36
C ALA A 454 26.82 -3.16 1.03
N THR A 455 26.16 -3.98 0.22
CA THR A 455 26.72 -4.52 -1.02
C THR A 455 26.06 -3.98 -2.28
N GLY A 456 24.84 -3.44 -2.18
CA GLY A 456 24.00 -3.01 -3.29
C GLY A 456 23.47 -4.18 -4.13
N SER A 457 23.52 -5.41 -3.58
CA SER A 457 23.03 -6.62 -4.25
C SER A 457 21.68 -7.05 -3.69
#